data_210d3695ea16214ba47e47ff5cd8485a
#
_entry.id   210d3695ea16214ba47e47ff5cd8485a
#
_cell.length_a   1.000
_cell.length_b   1.000
_cell.length_c   1.000
_cell.angle_alpha   90.00
_cell.angle_beta   90.00
_cell.angle_gamma   90.00
#
_symmetry.space_group_name_H-M   'P 1'
#
loop_
_entity.id
_entity.type
_entity.pdbx_description
1 polymer ?
#
loop_
_entity_poly.entity_id
_entity_poly.type
_entity_poly.pdbx_seq_one_letter_code
_entity_poly.pdbx_strand_id
1 'polypeptide(L)'
;YKHNGPCYLRTSREPVENITTPDDEIEIGKAQVIEKGCDLTIVATGMMTILAHRALAILREKSISATLINIHTIKPLDKETVIESVRSTKGRVLVCEEANYVGGLTEAVASALVEENNIKFCSVAIFDKFGQSGLTGELLEAYGITKENIASKALELVKR
;
A
#
# COMPACT_ATOMS: atom_id res chain seq x y z
N TYR A 1 21.74 6.40 7.33
CA TYR A 1 23.01 6.96 7.78
C TYR A 1 24.06 5.90 8.14
N LYS A 2 23.65 4.85 8.88
CA LYS A 2 24.56 3.74 9.28
C LYS A 2 24.76 2.67 8.18
N HIS A 3 23.98 2.72 7.11
CA HIS A 3 24.08 1.77 6.01
C HIS A 3 25.37 2.00 5.21
N ASN A 4 26.12 0.95 4.95
CA ASN A 4 27.34 1.01 4.16
C ASN A 4 27.05 0.56 2.72
N GLY A 5 26.94 1.50 1.79
CA GLY A 5 26.66 1.25 0.39
C GLY A 5 25.66 2.25 -0.21
N PRO A 6 25.37 2.16 -1.52
CA PRO A 6 24.43 3.04 -2.19
C PRO A 6 23.00 2.84 -1.66
N CYS A 7 22.29 3.94 -1.44
CA CYS A 7 20.92 3.94 -0.97
C CYS A 7 20.11 5.00 -1.73
N TYR A 8 18.89 4.64 -2.16
CA TYR A 8 17.94 5.58 -2.73
C TYR A 8 16.79 5.80 -1.75
N LEU A 9 16.65 7.04 -1.29
CA LEU A 9 15.58 7.47 -0.39
C LEU A 9 14.67 8.46 -1.10
N ARG A 10 13.38 8.14 -1.20
CA ARG A 10 12.35 9.05 -1.72
C ARG A 10 11.49 9.56 -0.57
N THR A 11 11.36 10.87 -0.48
CA THR A 11 10.48 11.54 0.49
C THR A 11 9.39 12.31 -0.26
N SER A 12 8.24 12.50 0.39
CA SER A 12 7.19 13.39 -0.11
C SER A 12 7.67 14.85 -0.06
N ARG A 13 7.24 15.65 -1.03
CA ARG A 13 7.44 17.12 -1.01
C ARG A 13 6.42 17.79 -0.08
N GLU A 14 5.22 17.27 -0.03
CA GLU A 14 4.15 17.77 0.83
C GLU A 14 4.27 17.22 2.25
N PRO A 15 3.88 18.00 3.26
CA PRO A 15 3.75 17.49 4.63
C PRO A 15 2.76 16.33 4.68
N VAL A 16 3.12 15.28 5.40
CA VAL A 16 2.26 14.12 5.61
C VAL A 16 2.00 13.92 7.11
N GLU A 17 0.85 13.35 7.42
CA GLU A 17 0.51 12.95 8.80
C GLU A 17 1.47 11.86 9.30
N ASN A 18 1.84 11.92 10.57
CA ASN A 18 2.56 10.84 11.21
C ASN A 18 1.58 9.73 11.59
N ILE A 19 1.80 8.54 11.05
CA ILE A 19 1.08 7.31 11.42
C ILE A 19 1.95 6.38 12.28
N THR A 20 3.19 6.77 12.50
CA THR A 20 4.15 6.09 13.37
C THR A 20 4.51 6.96 14.55
N THR A 21 4.94 6.32 15.63
CA THR A 21 5.40 6.97 16.87
C THR A 21 6.92 6.85 17.00
N PRO A 22 7.57 7.63 17.88
CA PRO A 22 9.00 7.49 18.13
C PRO A 22 9.42 6.11 18.68
N ASP A 23 8.44 5.37 19.25
CA ASP A 23 8.67 4.05 19.85
C ASP A 23 8.55 2.91 18.80
N ASP A 24 8.07 3.21 17.58
CA ASP A 24 7.97 2.22 16.52
C ASP A 24 9.35 1.87 15.97
N GLU A 25 9.70 0.60 16.01
CA GLU A 25 10.92 0.11 15.37
C GLU A 25 10.74 0.08 13.86
N ILE A 26 11.61 0.82 13.15
CA ILE A 26 11.69 0.85 11.70
C ILE A 26 12.99 0.21 11.26
N GLU A 27 12.90 -0.98 10.70
CA GLU A 27 14.03 -1.75 10.16
C GLU A 27 13.98 -1.80 8.63
N ILE A 28 15.08 -1.47 7.98
CA ILE A 28 15.19 -1.55 6.51
C ILE A 28 14.92 -2.99 6.05
N GLY A 29 13.97 -3.13 5.11
CA GLY A 29 13.59 -4.43 4.57
C GLY A 29 12.53 -5.18 5.38
N LYS A 30 12.01 -4.58 6.46
CA LYS A 30 10.88 -5.11 7.22
C LYS A 30 9.64 -4.26 7.02
N ALA A 31 8.50 -4.90 6.87
CA ALA A 31 7.21 -4.24 6.76
C ALA A 31 6.63 -3.95 8.15
N GLN A 32 5.85 -2.87 8.24
CA GLN A 32 5.08 -2.57 9.45
C GLN A 32 3.62 -2.98 9.25
N VAL A 33 3.11 -3.87 10.09
CA VAL A 33 1.68 -4.18 10.13
C VAL A 33 0.99 -3.16 11.01
N ILE A 34 0.33 -2.18 10.38
CA ILE A 34 -0.36 -1.08 11.07
C ILE A 34 -1.67 -1.57 11.70
N GLU A 35 -2.39 -2.43 10.99
CA GLU A 35 -3.65 -3.00 11.47
C GLU A 35 -3.80 -4.43 10.95
N LYS A 36 -4.41 -5.31 11.76
CA LYS A 36 -4.73 -6.69 11.38
C LYS A 36 -6.22 -6.83 11.12
N GLY A 37 -6.56 -7.48 10.01
CA GLY A 37 -7.92 -7.81 9.59
C GLY A 37 -7.97 -9.18 8.95
N CYS A 38 -9.14 -9.60 8.45
CA CYS A 38 -9.34 -10.96 7.95
C CYS A 38 -9.96 -11.04 6.54
N ASP A 39 -10.39 -9.94 5.95
CA ASP A 39 -11.11 -9.98 4.67
C ASP A 39 -10.22 -9.69 3.45
N LEU A 40 -9.26 -8.78 3.59
CA LEU A 40 -8.27 -8.47 2.57
C LEU A 40 -7.03 -7.83 3.20
N THR A 41 -5.91 -7.85 2.48
CA THR A 41 -4.69 -7.12 2.83
C THR A 41 -4.54 -5.89 1.94
N ILE A 42 -4.31 -4.72 2.53
CA ILE A 42 -3.92 -3.50 1.84
C ILE A 42 -2.43 -3.30 2.09
N VAL A 43 -1.65 -3.27 1.01
CA VAL A 43 -0.20 -3.04 1.03
C VAL A 43 0.05 -1.65 0.49
N ALA A 44 0.59 -0.76 1.29
CA ALA A 44 0.75 0.65 0.93
C ALA A 44 2.16 1.17 1.22
N THR A 45 2.55 2.23 0.53
CA THR A 45 3.84 2.91 0.76
C THR A 45 3.66 4.43 0.78
N GLY A 46 4.51 5.11 1.53
CA GLY A 46 4.53 6.58 1.60
C GLY A 46 3.19 7.18 2.00
N MET A 47 2.78 8.24 1.33
CA MET A 47 1.50 8.92 1.56
C MET A 47 0.29 7.99 1.40
N MET A 48 0.40 6.97 0.54
CA MET A 48 -0.70 6.04 0.33
C MET A 48 -1.02 5.20 1.57
N THR A 49 -0.07 5.00 2.48
CA THR A 49 -0.33 4.34 3.77
C THR A 49 -1.32 5.16 4.61
N ILE A 50 -1.21 6.49 4.58
CA ILE A 50 -2.14 7.39 5.30
C ILE A 50 -3.53 7.34 4.68
N LEU A 51 -3.61 7.41 3.35
CA LEU A 51 -4.90 7.32 2.65
C LEU A 51 -5.55 5.94 2.85
N ALA A 52 -4.77 4.88 2.82
CA ALA A 52 -5.25 3.53 3.12
C ALA A 52 -5.73 3.40 4.57
N HIS A 53 -4.99 3.95 5.54
CA HIS A 53 -5.43 3.97 6.94
C HIS A 53 -6.77 4.71 7.11
N ARG A 54 -6.95 5.85 6.43
CA ARG A 54 -8.23 6.56 6.42
C ARG A 54 -9.35 5.77 5.72
N ALA A 55 -9.03 4.97 4.70
CA ALA A 55 -9.99 4.11 4.02
C ALA A 55 -10.50 2.96 4.92
N LEU A 56 -9.73 2.54 5.94
CA LEU A 56 -10.17 1.51 6.89
C LEU A 56 -11.46 1.91 7.62
N ALA A 57 -11.65 3.19 7.93
CA ALA A 57 -12.89 3.67 8.56
C ALA A 57 -14.09 3.42 7.64
N ILE A 58 -13.97 3.73 6.34
CA ILE A 58 -15.03 3.48 5.34
C ILE A 58 -15.31 1.98 5.20
N LEU A 59 -14.27 1.15 5.24
CA LEU A 59 -14.41 -0.31 5.16
C LEU A 59 -15.10 -0.89 6.40
N ARG A 60 -14.78 -0.39 7.59
CA ARG A 60 -15.43 -0.82 8.85
C ARG A 60 -16.93 -0.52 8.84
N GLU A 61 -17.37 0.63 8.31
CA GLU A 61 -18.80 0.96 8.12
C GLU A 61 -19.52 -0.04 7.21
N LYS A 62 -18.77 -0.72 6.34
CA LYS A 62 -19.27 -1.78 5.45
C LYS A 62 -19.03 -3.18 6.01
N SER A 63 -18.64 -3.29 7.30
CA SER A 63 -18.34 -4.55 7.98
C SER A 63 -17.19 -5.35 7.33
N ILE A 64 -16.20 -4.66 6.76
CA ILE A 64 -15.00 -5.25 6.19
C ILE A 64 -13.81 -4.93 7.08
N SER A 65 -13.09 -5.99 7.45
CA SER A 65 -11.88 -5.94 8.27
C SER A 65 -10.65 -6.16 7.39
N ALA A 66 -9.86 -5.13 7.18
CA ALA A 66 -8.67 -5.19 6.33
C ALA A 66 -7.39 -5.17 7.17
N THR A 67 -6.41 -5.99 6.78
CA THR A 67 -5.02 -5.84 7.22
C THR A 67 -4.39 -4.69 6.45
N LEU A 68 -3.70 -3.77 7.13
CA LEU A 68 -2.92 -2.70 6.51
C LEU A 68 -1.44 -2.89 6.81
N ILE A 69 -0.64 -2.95 5.74
CA ILE A 69 0.82 -3.05 5.81
C ILE A 69 1.44 -1.80 5.20
N ASN A 70 2.35 -1.18 5.95
CA ASN A 70 3.23 -0.12 5.46
C ASN A 70 4.54 -0.73 4.94
N ILE A 71 4.80 -0.59 3.64
CA ILE A 71 6.06 -0.94 2.99
C ILE A 71 6.90 0.33 2.82
N HIS A 72 7.68 0.68 3.81
CA HIS A 72 8.62 1.80 3.70
C HIS A 72 9.91 1.45 2.94
N THR A 73 10.17 0.15 2.74
CA THR A 73 11.31 -0.34 1.97
C THR A 73 10.84 -1.28 0.86
N ILE A 74 10.93 -0.82 -0.40
CA ILE A 74 10.50 -1.62 -1.56
C ILE A 74 11.61 -2.63 -1.94
N LYS A 75 12.85 -2.28 -1.72
CA LYS A 75 14.00 -3.16 -2.00
C LYS A 75 15.05 -3.05 -0.90
N PRO A 76 15.30 -4.15 -0.16
CA PRO A 76 14.61 -5.44 -0.24
C PRO A 76 13.17 -5.37 0.24
N LEU A 77 12.27 -6.09 -0.43
CA LEU A 77 10.86 -6.23 0.00
C LEU A 77 10.77 -7.30 1.10
N ASP A 78 10.00 -7.04 2.15
CA ASP A 78 9.60 -8.05 3.14
C ASP A 78 8.52 -8.97 2.56
N LYS A 79 8.97 -9.93 1.76
CA LYS A 79 8.09 -10.89 1.08
C LYS A 79 7.32 -11.76 2.08
N GLU A 80 7.96 -12.15 3.17
CA GLU A 80 7.39 -13.04 4.18
C GLU A 80 6.14 -12.39 4.80
N THR A 81 6.27 -11.17 5.31
CA THR A 81 5.15 -10.45 5.91
C THR A 81 4.00 -10.22 4.90
N VAL A 82 4.33 -9.90 3.63
CA VAL A 82 3.31 -9.73 2.58
C VAL A 82 2.58 -11.05 2.32
N ILE A 83 3.30 -12.14 2.08
CA ILE A 83 2.72 -13.45 1.77
C ILE A 83 1.85 -13.97 2.93
N GLU A 84 2.35 -13.91 4.16
CA GLU A 84 1.61 -14.36 5.35
C GLU A 84 0.32 -13.56 5.55
N SER A 85 0.40 -12.24 5.39
CA SER A 85 -0.78 -11.38 5.52
C SER A 85 -1.82 -11.66 4.44
N VAL A 86 -1.40 -11.85 3.19
CA VAL A 86 -2.31 -12.15 2.08
C VAL A 86 -2.93 -13.55 2.25
N ARG A 87 -2.18 -14.54 2.71
CA ARG A 87 -2.71 -15.88 3.04
C ARG A 87 -3.77 -15.80 4.15
N SER A 88 -3.53 -15.00 5.18
CA SER A 88 -4.47 -14.84 6.30
C SER A 88 -5.76 -14.11 5.92
N THR A 89 -5.77 -13.40 4.80
CA THR A 89 -6.89 -12.60 4.30
C THR A 89 -7.50 -13.16 3.00
N LYS A 90 -7.60 -14.49 2.91
CA LYS A 90 -8.29 -15.21 1.80
C LYS A 90 -7.67 -14.95 0.42
N GLY A 91 -6.39 -14.64 0.35
CA GLY A 91 -5.69 -14.36 -0.90
C GLY A 91 -6.06 -13.03 -1.56
N ARG A 92 -6.71 -12.10 -0.84
CA ARG A 92 -7.13 -10.80 -1.38
C ARG A 92 -6.12 -9.72 -1.05
N VAL A 93 -5.59 -9.06 -2.06
CA VAL A 93 -4.58 -8.00 -1.90
C VAL A 93 -4.87 -6.79 -2.77
N LEU A 94 -4.85 -5.62 -2.14
CA LEU A 94 -4.91 -4.31 -2.77
C LEU A 94 -3.59 -3.59 -2.52
N VAL A 95 -2.88 -3.23 -3.59
CA VAL A 95 -1.62 -2.47 -3.48
C VAL A 95 -1.88 -1.00 -3.75
N CYS A 96 -1.32 -0.12 -2.92
CA CYS A 96 -1.52 1.33 -3.00
C CYS A 96 -0.17 2.06 -3.07
N GLU A 97 0.08 2.77 -4.17
CA GLU A 97 1.28 3.59 -4.36
C GLU A 97 0.97 4.89 -5.13
N GLU A 98 1.67 5.96 -4.83
CA GLU A 98 1.60 7.24 -5.55
C GLU A 98 2.65 7.34 -6.67
N ALA A 99 2.87 6.25 -7.36
CA ALA A 99 3.87 6.11 -8.40
C ALA A 99 3.29 5.33 -9.59
N ASN A 100 4.07 5.27 -10.67
CA ASN A 100 3.75 4.36 -11.76
C ASN A 100 3.82 2.92 -11.24
N TYR A 101 2.80 2.12 -11.59
CA TYR A 101 2.73 0.71 -11.18
C TYR A 101 3.88 -0.13 -11.79
N VAL A 102 4.40 0.29 -12.97
CA VAL A 102 5.56 -0.34 -13.61
C VAL A 102 6.83 0.05 -12.86
N GLY A 103 7.57 -0.94 -12.38
CA GLY A 103 8.77 -0.76 -11.58
C GLY A 103 8.52 -0.31 -10.14
N GLY A 104 7.25 -0.26 -9.71
CA GLY A 104 6.84 0.19 -8.39
C GLY A 104 6.53 -0.92 -7.39
N LEU A 105 5.83 -0.55 -6.31
CA LEU A 105 5.39 -1.48 -5.26
C LEU A 105 4.44 -2.54 -5.83
N THR A 106 3.56 -2.16 -6.77
CA THR A 106 2.60 -3.08 -7.39
C THR A 106 3.32 -4.28 -8.02
N GLU A 107 4.33 -4.04 -8.85
CA GLU A 107 5.10 -5.14 -9.47
C GLU A 107 5.92 -5.93 -8.43
N ALA A 108 6.51 -5.25 -7.44
CA ALA A 108 7.27 -5.93 -6.40
C ALA A 108 6.41 -6.90 -5.59
N VAL A 109 5.18 -6.50 -5.22
CA VAL A 109 4.21 -7.34 -4.51
C VAL A 109 3.67 -8.44 -5.41
N ALA A 110 3.33 -8.14 -6.68
CA ALA A 110 2.89 -9.16 -7.63
C ALA A 110 3.95 -10.25 -7.83
N SER A 111 5.23 -9.86 -7.98
CA SER A 111 6.34 -10.79 -8.06
C SER A 111 6.52 -11.64 -6.80
N ALA A 112 6.26 -11.07 -5.62
CA ALA A 112 6.35 -11.84 -4.36
C ALA A 112 5.24 -12.89 -4.24
N LEU A 113 4.08 -12.64 -4.87
CA LEU A 113 2.89 -13.49 -4.78
C LEU A 113 2.73 -14.44 -5.97
N VAL A 114 3.66 -14.45 -6.93
CA VAL A 114 3.52 -15.20 -8.20
C VAL A 114 3.38 -16.72 -8.00
N GLU A 115 3.93 -17.26 -6.93
CA GLU A 115 3.85 -18.69 -6.59
C GLU A 115 2.65 -19.02 -5.70
N GLU A 116 1.91 -18.02 -5.23
CA GLU A 116 0.74 -18.20 -4.38
C GLU A 116 -0.52 -18.53 -5.19
N ASN A 117 -1.34 -19.43 -4.66
CA ASN A 117 -2.59 -19.83 -5.31
C ASN A 117 -3.76 -18.96 -4.87
N ASN A 118 -4.77 -18.83 -5.75
CA ASN A 118 -6.04 -18.15 -5.47
C ASN A 118 -5.89 -16.66 -5.08
N ILE A 119 -4.89 -15.98 -5.62
CA ILE A 119 -4.69 -14.56 -5.38
C ILE A 119 -5.68 -13.72 -6.18
N LYS A 120 -6.38 -12.83 -5.49
CA LYS A 120 -7.20 -11.76 -6.07
C LYS A 120 -6.46 -10.44 -5.86
N PHE A 121 -5.91 -9.92 -6.92
CA PHE A 121 -5.01 -8.77 -6.91
C PHE A 121 -5.65 -7.56 -7.58
N CYS A 122 -5.51 -6.37 -7.02
CA CYS A 122 -5.68 -5.11 -7.72
C CYS A 122 -4.78 -4.03 -7.11
N SER A 123 -4.70 -2.88 -7.78
CA SER A 123 -3.90 -1.76 -7.29
C SER A 123 -4.60 -0.42 -7.47
N VAL A 124 -4.20 0.55 -6.66
CA VAL A 124 -4.42 1.99 -6.82
C VAL A 124 -3.05 2.61 -7.00
N ALA A 125 -2.77 3.04 -8.24
CA ALA A 125 -1.47 3.55 -8.67
C ALA A 125 -1.64 4.46 -9.89
N ILE A 126 -0.57 5.03 -10.40
CA ILE A 126 -0.56 5.72 -11.70
C ILE A 126 -0.34 4.66 -12.80
N PHE A 127 -1.34 4.51 -13.68
CA PHE A 127 -1.34 3.50 -14.74
C PHE A 127 -0.75 4.04 -16.04
N ASP A 128 0.58 4.15 -16.08
CA ASP A 128 1.39 4.53 -17.23
C ASP A 128 0.87 5.79 -17.95
N LYS A 129 0.62 6.83 -17.17
CA LYS A 129 0.19 8.14 -17.65
C LYS A 129 1.24 9.19 -17.36
N PHE A 130 1.42 10.12 -18.28
CA PHE A 130 2.25 11.30 -18.03
C PHE A 130 1.67 12.12 -16.88
N GLY A 131 2.56 12.69 -16.06
CA GLY A 131 2.18 13.65 -15.04
C GLY A 131 1.64 14.94 -15.69
N GLN A 132 0.83 15.66 -14.92
CA GLN A 132 0.32 16.98 -15.29
C GLN A 132 0.56 17.96 -14.14
N SER A 133 0.44 19.26 -14.42
CA SER A 133 0.53 20.30 -13.42
C SER A 133 -0.83 20.56 -12.79
N GLY A 134 -0.85 20.84 -11.50
CA GLY A 134 -2.07 21.14 -10.75
C GLY A 134 -1.78 21.21 -9.24
N LEU A 135 -2.80 21.54 -8.46
CA LEU A 135 -2.71 21.44 -7.00
C LEU A 135 -2.70 19.98 -6.57
N THR A 136 -1.97 19.68 -5.50
CA THR A 136 -1.81 18.29 -5.03
C THR A 136 -3.14 17.55 -4.87
N GLY A 137 -4.14 18.17 -4.24
CA GLY A 137 -5.47 17.56 -4.05
C GLY A 137 -6.18 17.24 -5.36
N GLU A 138 -6.15 18.19 -6.33
CA GLU A 138 -6.76 18.01 -7.66
C GLU A 138 -6.07 16.89 -8.45
N LEU A 139 -4.75 16.80 -8.34
CA LEU A 139 -3.99 15.73 -8.99
C LEU A 139 -4.30 14.36 -8.39
N LEU A 140 -4.38 14.28 -7.06
CA LEU A 140 -4.74 13.02 -6.39
C LEU A 140 -6.13 12.54 -6.83
N GLU A 141 -7.11 13.43 -6.93
CA GLU A 141 -8.45 13.12 -7.44
C GLU A 141 -8.40 12.69 -8.91
N ALA A 142 -7.70 13.45 -9.76
CA ALA A 142 -7.61 13.16 -11.20
C ALA A 142 -6.98 11.81 -11.51
N TYR A 143 -6.05 11.36 -10.67
CA TYR A 143 -5.41 10.04 -10.77
C TYR A 143 -6.11 8.95 -9.96
N GLY A 144 -7.18 9.28 -9.24
CA GLY A 144 -7.92 8.35 -8.39
C GLY A 144 -7.13 7.88 -7.17
N ILE A 145 -6.17 8.67 -6.72
CA ILE A 145 -5.34 8.42 -5.53
C ILE A 145 -6.09 9.01 -4.31
N THR A 146 -7.19 8.36 -3.95
CA THR A 146 -8.07 8.82 -2.86
C THR A 146 -8.47 7.67 -1.94
N LYS A 147 -8.78 7.98 -0.69
CA LYS A 147 -9.27 6.99 0.29
C LYS A 147 -10.59 6.34 -0.15
N GLU A 148 -11.43 7.11 -0.85
CA GLU A 148 -12.70 6.63 -1.39
C GLU A 148 -12.48 5.57 -2.48
N ASN A 149 -11.53 5.81 -3.39
CA ASN A 149 -11.20 4.84 -4.43
C ASN A 149 -10.52 3.60 -3.85
N ILE A 150 -9.64 3.76 -2.85
CA ILE A 150 -9.04 2.63 -2.12
C ILE A 150 -10.14 1.76 -1.50
N ALA A 151 -11.10 2.38 -0.79
CA ALA A 151 -12.22 1.67 -0.20
C ALA A 151 -13.11 0.98 -1.27
N SER A 152 -13.39 1.66 -2.38
CA SER A 152 -14.16 1.10 -3.51
C SER A 152 -13.50 -0.14 -4.09
N LYS A 153 -12.20 -0.07 -4.37
CA LYS A 153 -11.41 -1.20 -4.90
C LYS A 153 -11.33 -2.37 -3.92
N ALA A 154 -11.18 -2.08 -2.63
CA ALA A 154 -11.22 -3.10 -1.58
C ALA A 154 -12.58 -3.81 -1.54
N LEU A 155 -13.69 -3.07 -1.61
CA LEU A 155 -15.05 -3.61 -1.67
C LEU A 155 -15.27 -4.50 -2.90
N GLU A 156 -14.76 -4.10 -4.07
CA GLU A 156 -14.82 -4.92 -5.28
C GLU A 156 -14.07 -6.25 -5.12
N LEU A 157 -12.88 -6.22 -4.48
CA LEU A 157 -12.08 -7.42 -4.23
C LEU A 157 -12.77 -8.41 -3.28
N VAL A 158 -13.45 -7.91 -2.25
CA VAL A 158 -14.13 -8.76 -1.27
C VAL A 158 -15.36 -9.44 -1.89
N LYS A 159 -16.02 -8.81 -2.86
CA LYS A 159 -17.19 -9.37 -3.55
C LYS A 159 -16.85 -10.43 -4.62
N ARG A 160 -15.60 -10.44 -5.08
CA ARG A 160 -15.08 -11.45 -6.03
C ARG A 160 -14.77 -12.75 -5.31
#